data_3a187baaba0fe864bb5512a8170fb580
#
_entry.id   3a187baaba0fe864bb5512a8170fb580
#
_cell.length_a   1.000
_cell.length_b   1.000
_cell.length_c   1.000
_cell.angle_alpha   90.00
_cell.angle_beta   90.00
_cell.angle_gamma   90.00
#
_symmetry.space_group_name_H-M   'P 1'
#
loop_
_entity.id
_entity.type
_entity.pdbx_description
1 polymer ?
#
loop_
_entity_poly.entity_id
_entity_poly.type
_entity_poly.pdbx_seq_one_letter_code
_entity_poly.pdbx_strand_id
1 'polypeptide(L)'
;MTDGEKPEEEQQQNGEEGENEQNEEQKEEAPVLDEQEQKDLEEDKAEEEKDKEEEQVLDEEGNPIPNAGPKNPLKPEMLKENLSNLAKTFDGLSYAFTKLDIHEKELDGLGEDINNYNLLREFICTNNKIQDISALAKMSYMSLIDASINFIKDISFFAVENSFMFLTKLNLKQNKIKVLPKMFSVYLTEINLSENRIADCSQFTGLPKLKKLNLNQNKIKSCQGLSNCPVLDVLYLNQNRIKSLEGIENLPNLRKLRLKANRIKTFEFLPDLPQLEKLTISENQIESREEFAKLCKYDKLFKITLETNPYFDNSGIPPKTEVIIQMGTLQNLKFVNKEQLVKEDYEEAARTLQERKEKEEEERRQREEEEERIRKEKEEEERLKREEEERIRKEKEEEERKQKEEEERLKKEQEEEERLKKEEEEKKEGEEGEQKENEENENEENENDNNEENENNNEGEGEGEDNEGADE
;
A
#
# COMPACT_ATOMS: atom_id res chain seq x y z
N MET A 1 2.44 46.87 -55.04
CA MET A 1 2.95 47.87 -54.10
C MET A 1 3.00 47.19 -52.74
N THR A 2 3.97 46.76 -52.28
CA THR A 2 5.39 46.95 -51.91
C THR A 2 5.62 45.89 -50.86
N ASP A 3 6.49 44.95 -51.13
CA ASP A 3 7.82 44.78 -50.60
C ASP A 3 7.82 44.59 -49.08
N GLY A 4 8.34 43.55 -48.53
CA GLY A 4 9.59 42.86 -48.74
C GLY A 4 10.22 42.65 -47.38
N GLU A 5 10.93 41.65 -47.25
CA GLU A 5 12.17 41.43 -46.49
C GLU A 5 12.16 40.30 -45.46
N LYS A 6 12.92 39.29 -45.86
CA LYS A 6 13.68 38.39 -44.96
C LYS A 6 14.94 39.13 -44.49
N PRO A 7 15.54 38.76 -43.37
CA PRO A 7 16.96 38.42 -43.36
C PRO A 7 17.20 37.04 -42.70
N GLU A 8 17.93 36.20 -43.35
CA GLU A 8 19.37 35.93 -43.34
C GLU A 8 19.87 35.15 -42.11
N GLU A 9 20.41 34.00 -42.46
CA GLU A 9 21.19 33.07 -41.64
C GLU A 9 22.48 33.71 -41.15
N GLU A 10 22.84 33.48 -39.89
CA GLU A 10 24.26 33.50 -39.46
C GLU A 10 24.59 32.14 -38.79
N GLN A 11 25.45 31.42 -39.49
CA GLN A 11 26.23 30.29 -38.98
C GLN A 11 27.35 30.85 -38.10
N GLN A 12 27.47 30.32 -36.86
CA GLN A 12 28.74 30.29 -36.15
C GLN A 12 28.96 28.90 -35.55
N GLN A 13 29.96 28.25 -36.15
CA GLN A 13 30.66 27.09 -35.56
C GLN A 13 31.50 27.60 -34.38
N ASN A 14 31.49 26.86 -33.27
CA ASN A 14 32.73 26.51 -32.56
C ASN A 14 32.46 25.55 -31.38
N GLY A 15 33.31 24.54 -31.34
CA GLY A 15 33.96 24.04 -30.13
C GLY A 15 33.35 22.78 -29.49
N GLU A 16 33.86 21.66 -29.91
CA GLU A 16 33.87 20.41 -29.14
C GLU A 16 34.59 20.62 -27.82
N GLU A 17 33.91 20.32 -26.71
CA GLU A 17 34.58 19.71 -25.55
C GLU A 17 33.57 18.75 -24.92
N GLY A 18 33.95 17.47 -24.87
CA GLY A 18 33.13 16.39 -24.38
C GLY A 18 33.09 16.38 -22.86
N GLU A 19 31.91 16.35 -22.32
CA GLU A 19 31.67 15.79 -20.99
C GLU A 19 30.76 14.58 -21.13
N ASN A 20 31.35 13.46 -20.83
CA ASN A 20 30.77 12.15 -20.82
C ASN A 20 30.01 12.01 -19.49
N GLU A 21 28.78 12.51 -19.41
CA GLU A 21 27.87 12.22 -18.33
C GLU A 21 27.37 10.81 -18.53
N GLN A 22 27.86 9.92 -17.70
CA GLN A 22 27.34 8.58 -17.50
C GLN A 22 25.90 8.69 -17.00
N ASN A 23 24.98 8.46 -17.91
CA ASN A 23 23.57 8.25 -17.62
C ASN A 23 23.45 6.86 -16.97
N GLU A 24 23.58 6.77 -15.67
CA GLU A 24 23.15 5.61 -14.89
C GLU A 24 21.63 5.56 -15.00
N GLU A 25 21.13 4.78 -15.94
CA GLU A 25 19.75 4.30 -15.93
C GLU A 25 19.53 3.58 -14.59
N GLN A 26 18.91 4.27 -13.65
CA GLN A 26 18.30 3.62 -12.50
C GLN A 26 17.25 2.65 -13.04
N LYS A 27 17.62 1.39 -13.14
CA LYS A 27 16.65 0.29 -13.27
C LYS A 27 15.80 0.34 -12.00
N GLU A 28 14.60 0.90 -12.10
CA GLU A 28 13.55 0.66 -11.11
C GLU A 28 13.39 -0.86 -11.01
N GLU A 29 13.84 -1.44 -9.91
CA GLU A 29 13.54 -2.83 -9.59
C GLU A 29 12.01 -2.94 -9.53
N ALA A 30 11.45 -3.83 -10.34
CA ALA A 30 10.03 -4.10 -10.34
C ALA A 30 9.60 -4.48 -8.91
N PRO A 31 8.48 -3.93 -8.39
CA PRO A 31 8.02 -4.21 -7.04
C PRO A 31 7.86 -5.72 -6.85
N VAL A 32 8.45 -6.23 -5.78
CA VAL A 32 8.31 -7.64 -5.40
C VAL A 32 6.84 -7.89 -5.05
N LEU A 33 6.14 -8.60 -5.93
CA LEU A 33 4.73 -8.96 -5.74
C LEU A 33 4.62 -9.98 -4.59
N ASP A 34 3.61 -9.84 -3.74
CA ASP A 34 3.29 -10.86 -2.75
C ASP A 34 2.78 -12.17 -3.43
N GLU A 35 2.81 -13.29 -2.70
CA GLU A 35 2.40 -14.59 -3.25
C GLU A 35 0.98 -14.58 -3.84
N GLN A 36 0.09 -13.81 -3.23
CA GLN A 36 -1.29 -13.69 -3.69
C GLN A 36 -1.38 -12.83 -4.97
N GLU A 37 -0.55 -11.82 -5.11
CA GLU A 37 -0.48 -11.00 -6.33
C GLU A 37 0.13 -11.78 -7.50
N GLN A 38 1.11 -12.64 -7.22
CA GLN A 38 1.67 -13.55 -8.24
C GLN A 38 0.61 -14.53 -8.73
N LYS A 39 -0.14 -15.16 -7.83
CA LYS A 39 -1.24 -16.06 -8.18
C LYS A 39 -2.32 -15.37 -8.99
N ASP A 40 -2.71 -14.15 -8.61
CA ASP A 40 -3.67 -13.34 -9.37
C ASP A 40 -3.20 -13.07 -10.79
N LEU A 41 -1.91 -12.80 -10.97
CA LEU A 41 -1.32 -12.54 -12.29
C LEU A 41 -1.33 -13.80 -13.16
N GLU A 42 -1.09 -14.96 -12.57
CA GLU A 42 -1.18 -16.25 -13.29
C GLU A 42 -2.63 -16.57 -13.70
N GLU A 43 -3.59 -16.37 -12.80
CA GLU A 43 -5.02 -16.54 -13.10
C GLU A 43 -5.46 -15.58 -14.21
N ASP A 44 -5.03 -14.32 -14.15
CA ASP A 44 -5.37 -13.31 -15.17
C ASP A 44 -4.78 -13.67 -16.55
N LYS A 45 -3.56 -14.21 -16.61
CA LYS A 45 -2.94 -14.70 -17.85
C LYS A 45 -3.66 -15.92 -18.41
N ALA A 46 -3.99 -16.89 -17.55
CA ALA A 46 -4.69 -18.10 -17.97
C ALA A 46 -6.09 -17.78 -18.53
N GLU A 47 -6.80 -16.80 -17.95
CA GLU A 47 -8.08 -16.32 -18.50
C GLU A 47 -7.90 -15.62 -19.84
N GLU A 48 -6.83 -14.84 -20.03
CA GLU A 48 -6.55 -14.18 -21.31
C GLU A 48 -6.21 -15.17 -22.42
N GLU A 49 -5.46 -16.22 -22.10
CA GLU A 49 -5.15 -17.29 -23.05
C GLU A 49 -6.42 -18.04 -23.47
N LYS A 50 -7.26 -18.41 -22.50
CA LYS A 50 -8.54 -19.05 -22.78
C LYS A 50 -9.45 -18.17 -23.64
N ASP A 51 -9.49 -16.86 -23.40
CA ASP A 51 -10.26 -15.93 -24.23
C ASP A 51 -9.76 -15.87 -25.67
N LYS A 52 -8.45 -15.91 -25.88
CA LYS A 52 -7.86 -15.95 -27.23
C LYS A 52 -8.22 -17.22 -27.96
N GLU A 53 -8.25 -18.36 -27.28
CA GLU A 53 -8.67 -19.64 -27.87
C GLU A 53 -10.16 -19.64 -28.23
N GLU A 54 -11.04 -19.14 -27.35
CA GLU A 54 -12.48 -19.06 -27.58
C GLU A 54 -12.86 -18.10 -28.72
N GLU A 55 -12.05 -17.09 -29.00
CA GLU A 55 -12.30 -16.07 -30.02
C GLU A 55 -11.75 -16.40 -31.38
N GLN A 56 -10.85 -17.37 -31.50
CA GLN A 56 -10.30 -17.76 -32.78
C GLN A 56 -11.38 -18.39 -33.66
N VAL A 57 -11.68 -17.74 -34.77
CA VAL A 57 -12.43 -18.33 -35.85
C VAL A 57 -11.45 -19.10 -36.72
N LEU A 58 -11.61 -20.40 -36.77
CA LEU A 58 -10.76 -21.27 -37.58
C LEU A 58 -11.39 -21.51 -38.97
N ASP A 59 -10.57 -21.61 -39.99
CA ASP A 59 -10.98 -22.09 -41.32
C ASP A 59 -11.21 -23.61 -41.31
N GLU A 60 -11.57 -24.17 -42.47
CA GLU A 60 -11.80 -25.62 -42.62
C GLU A 60 -10.53 -26.45 -42.38
N GLU A 61 -9.37 -25.85 -42.45
CA GLU A 61 -8.07 -26.46 -42.22
C GLU A 61 -7.56 -26.29 -40.77
N GLY A 62 -8.33 -25.56 -39.92
CA GLY A 62 -8.01 -25.31 -38.52
C GLY A 62 -7.07 -24.11 -38.27
N ASN A 63 -6.86 -23.23 -39.25
CA ASN A 63 -6.05 -22.03 -39.09
C ASN A 63 -6.91 -20.84 -38.64
N PRO A 64 -6.39 -19.94 -37.78
CA PRO A 64 -7.13 -18.79 -37.35
C PRO A 64 -7.35 -17.77 -38.48
N ILE A 65 -8.59 -17.37 -38.68
CA ILE A 65 -8.99 -16.34 -39.66
C ILE A 65 -8.91 -14.99 -38.95
N PRO A 66 -7.94 -14.12 -39.26
CA PRO A 66 -7.85 -12.79 -38.64
C PRO A 66 -9.04 -11.92 -39.09
N ASN A 67 -9.66 -11.24 -38.11
CA ASN A 67 -10.81 -10.34 -38.34
C ASN A 67 -12.05 -10.99 -38.99
N ALA A 68 -12.31 -12.27 -38.74
CA ALA A 68 -13.56 -12.88 -39.15
C ALA A 68 -14.72 -12.12 -38.48
N GLY A 69 -15.68 -11.71 -39.32
CA GLY A 69 -16.92 -11.12 -38.81
C GLY A 69 -17.77 -12.13 -38.02
N PRO A 70 -18.86 -11.67 -37.39
CA PRO A 70 -19.73 -12.55 -36.63
C PRO A 70 -20.27 -13.69 -37.48
N LYS A 71 -20.24 -14.91 -36.93
CA LYS A 71 -20.76 -16.13 -37.63
C LYS A 71 -22.28 -16.18 -37.63
N ASN A 72 -22.90 -15.70 -36.56
CA ASN A 72 -24.36 -15.67 -36.39
C ASN A 72 -24.84 -14.28 -35.98
N PRO A 73 -24.75 -13.26 -36.89
CA PRO A 73 -25.23 -11.92 -36.59
C PRO A 73 -26.77 -11.88 -36.54
N LEU A 74 -27.29 -10.85 -35.86
CA LEU A 74 -28.71 -10.56 -35.82
C LEU A 74 -29.25 -10.28 -37.26
N LYS A 75 -30.13 -11.12 -37.74
CA LYS A 75 -30.70 -11.03 -39.10
C LYS A 75 -31.99 -10.18 -39.14
N PRO A 76 -32.36 -9.56 -40.29
CA PRO A 76 -33.57 -8.73 -40.41
C PRO A 76 -34.87 -9.45 -40.05
N GLU A 77 -34.99 -10.74 -40.36
CA GLU A 77 -36.17 -11.54 -40.02
C GLU A 77 -36.30 -11.67 -38.50
N MET A 78 -35.21 -11.98 -37.79
CA MET A 78 -35.15 -12.13 -36.36
C MET A 78 -35.40 -10.79 -35.63
N LEU A 79 -34.94 -9.68 -36.22
CA LEU A 79 -35.27 -8.34 -35.73
C LEU A 79 -36.79 -8.12 -35.71
N LYS A 80 -37.46 -8.39 -36.84
CA LYS A 80 -38.92 -8.15 -36.98
C LYS A 80 -39.73 -9.02 -36.02
N GLU A 81 -39.33 -10.26 -35.81
CA GLU A 81 -40.03 -11.20 -34.92
C GLU A 81 -39.92 -10.84 -33.44
N ASN A 82 -38.85 -10.18 -33.05
CA ASN A 82 -38.53 -9.88 -31.64
C ASN A 82 -38.77 -8.41 -31.25
N LEU A 83 -39.30 -7.59 -32.16
CA LEU A 83 -39.75 -6.23 -31.88
C LEU A 83 -41.11 -6.24 -31.20
N SER A 84 -41.25 -5.41 -30.18
CA SER A 84 -42.48 -5.26 -29.38
C SER A 84 -42.66 -3.84 -28.87
N ASN A 85 -43.75 -3.61 -28.10
CA ASN A 85 -44.09 -2.32 -27.50
C ASN A 85 -44.21 -1.19 -28.54
N LEU A 86 -45.31 -1.19 -29.28
CA LEU A 86 -45.61 -0.15 -30.23
C LEU A 86 -46.00 1.13 -29.50
N ALA A 87 -45.29 2.21 -29.72
CA ALA A 87 -45.54 3.52 -29.11
C ALA A 87 -45.62 4.63 -30.19
N LYS A 88 -46.33 5.71 -29.91
CA LYS A 88 -46.29 6.88 -30.75
C LYS A 88 -44.89 7.47 -30.83
N THR A 89 -44.50 7.86 -32.03
CA THR A 89 -43.28 8.66 -32.25
C THR A 89 -43.38 10.01 -31.54
N PHE A 90 -42.24 10.68 -31.35
CA PHE A 90 -42.17 11.91 -30.60
C PHE A 90 -43.02 13.05 -31.24
N ASP A 91 -43.15 13.04 -32.56
CA ASP A 91 -44.01 13.94 -33.34
C ASP A 91 -45.50 13.62 -33.21
N GLY A 92 -45.85 12.47 -32.65
CA GLY A 92 -47.22 12.00 -32.48
C GLY A 92 -47.92 11.57 -33.79
N LEU A 93 -47.23 11.56 -34.92
CA LEU A 93 -47.77 11.31 -36.24
C LEU A 93 -47.70 9.85 -36.67
N SER A 94 -46.76 9.10 -36.07
CA SER A 94 -46.47 7.71 -36.45
C SER A 94 -46.39 6.82 -35.22
N TYR A 95 -46.21 5.51 -35.46
CA TYR A 95 -45.93 4.51 -34.41
C TYR A 95 -44.64 3.78 -34.76
N ALA A 96 -43.87 3.51 -33.72
CA ALA A 96 -42.64 2.72 -33.83
C ALA A 96 -42.55 1.67 -32.73
N PHE A 97 -41.86 0.57 -33.03
CA PHE A 97 -41.49 -0.37 -32.00
C PHE A 97 -40.42 0.24 -31.06
N THR A 98 -40.58 0.05 -29.76
CA THR A 98 -39.71 0.65 -28.76
C THR A 98 -38.93 -0.38 -27.95
N LYS A 99 -39.23 -1.67 -28.09
CA LYS A 99 -38.54 -2.74 -27.41
C LYS A 99 -38.05 -3.80 -28.41
N LEU A 100 -36.81 -4.18 -28.32
CA LEU A 100 -36.21 -5.35 -28.98
C LEU A 100 -35.72 -6.32 -27.92
N ASP A 101 -36.18 -7.58 -28.01
CA ASP A 101 -35.84 -8.63 -27.07
C ASP A 101 -35.36 -9.88 -27.81
N ILE A 102 -34.04 -10.05 -27.84
CA ILE A 102 -33.32 -11.09 -28.59
C ILE A 102 -32.54 -12.02 -27.64
N HIS A 103 -33.08 -12.28 -26.44
CA HIS A 103 -32.44 -13.19 -25.48
C HIS A 103 -32.32 -14.62 -26.03
N GLU A 104 -31.26 -15.32 -25.62
CA GLU A 104 -31.06 -16.76 -25.90
C GLU A 104 -31.16 -17.14 -27.41
N LYS A 105 -30.54 -16.37 -28.29
CA LYS A 105 -30.52 -16.58 -29.74
C LYS A 105 -29.17 -17.04 -30.29
N GLU A 106 -28.18 -17.28 -29.40
CA GLU A 106 -26.81 -17.66 -29.77
C GLU A 106 -26.14 -16.66 -30.75
N LEU A 107 -26.54 -15.39 -30.67
CA LEU A 107 -25.99 -14.32 -31.51
C LEU A 107 -24.59 -13.95 -31.08
N ASP A 108 -23.71 -13.70 -32.04
CA ASP A 108 -22.34 -13.22 -31.80
C ASP A 108 -22.11 -11.77 -32.27
N GLY A 109 -23.10 -11.15 -32.96
CA GLY A 109 -23.08 -9.75 -33.37
C GLY A 109 -24.45 -9.16 -33.60
N LEU A 110 -24.57 -7.84 -33.60
CA LEU A 110 -25.86 -7.15 -33.80
C LEU A 110 -26.24 -6.92 -35.24
N GLY A 111 -25.28 -7.06 -36.18
CA GLY A 111 -25.51 -6.71 -37.57
C GLY A 111 -25.75 -5.21 -37.82
N GLU A 112 -25.76 -4.79 -39.07
CA GLU A 112 -25.96 -3.37 -39.41
C GLU A 112 -27.42 -2.93 -39.41
N ASP A 113 -28.36 -3.85 -39.63
CA ASP A 113 -29.79 -3.58 -39.75
C ASP A 113 -30.40 -3.01 -38.47
N ILE A 114 -29.80 -3.22 -37.31
CA ILE A 114 -30.24 -2.65 -36.06
C ILE A 114 -30.23 -1.11 -36.09
N ASN A 115 -29.36 -0.50 -36.88
CA ASN A 115 -29.27 0.96 -37.02
C ASN A 115 -30.54 1.60 -37.58
N ASN A 116 -31.41 0.80 -38.25
CA ASN A 116 -32.68 1.27 -38.80
C ASN A 116 -33.75 1.49 -37.70
N TYR A 117 -33.50 1.04 -36.45
CA TYR A 117 -34.45 1.07 -35.34
C TYR A 117 -34.05 2.09 -34.26
N ASN A 118 -33.73 3.31 -34.66
CA ASN A 118 -33.23 4.38 -33.80
C ASN A 118 -34.22 4.88 -32.74
N LEU A 119 -35.49 4.46 -32.78
CA LEU A 119 -36.53 4.79 -31.79
C LEU A 119 -36.66 3.75 -30.66
N LEU A 120 -35.80 2.74 -30.63
CA LEU A 120 -35.76 1.78 -29.54
C LEU A 120 -35.46 2.49 -28.21
N ARG A 121 -36.16 2.07 -27.16
CA ARG A 121 -36.02 2.51 -25.79
C ARG A 121 -35.49 1.40 -24.86
N GLU A 122 -35.87 0.16 -25.19
CA GLU A 122 -35.49 -1.02 -24.44
C GLU A 122 -34.80 -2.01 -25.36
N PHE A 123 -33.59 -2.41 -24.98
CA PHE A 123 -32.81 -3.40 -25.70
C PHE A 123 -32.40 -4.51 -24.73
N ILE A 124 -32.79 -5.75 -25.03
CA ILE A 124 -32.50 -6.94 -24.24
C ILE A 124 -31.87 -7.98 -25.16
N CYS A 125 -30.64 -8.35 -24.89
CA CYS A 125 -29.89 -9.36 -25.62
C CYS A 125 -29.17 -10.35 -24.70
N THR A 126 -29.82 -10.69 -23.59
CA THR A 126 -29.22 -11.54 -22.56
C THR A 126 -28.94 -12.95 -23.07
N ASN A 127 -27.90 -13.57 -22.50
CA ASN A 127 -27.52 -14.95 -22.82
C ASN A 127 -27.28 -15.20 -24.31
N ASN A 128 -26.32 -14.45 -24.86
CA ASN A 128 -25.81 -14.57 -26.21
C ASN A 128 -24.27 -14.64 -26.22
N LYS A 129 -23.65 -14.52 -27.37
CA LYS A 129 -22.21 -14.52 -27.57
C LYS A 129 -21.70 -13.17 -28.10
N ILE A 130 -22.48 -12.10 -27.92
CA ILE A 130 -22.23 -10.78 -28.49
C ILE A 130 -20.98 -10.17 -27.88
N GLN A 131 -20.08 -9.68 -28.74
CA GLN A 131 -18.82 -9.07 -28.34
C GLN A 131 -18.85 -7.54 -28.39
N ASP A 132 -19.65 -6.97 -29.30
CA ASP A 132 -19.76 -5.52 -29.50
C ASP A 132 -21.22 -5.08 -29.60
N ILE A 133 -21.57 -4.07 -28.81
CA ILE A 133 -22.86 -3.39 -28.80
C ILE A 133 -22.73 -1.89 -29.10
N SER A 134 -21.61 -1.45 -29.65
CA SER A 134 -21.33 -0.03 -29.95
C SER A 134 -22.35 0.60 -30.91
N ALA A 135 -22.98 -0.21 -31.76
CA ALA A 135 -24.07 0.22 -32.63
C ALA A 135 -25.21 0.90 -31.88
N LEU A 136 -25.43 0.53 -30.59
CA LEU A 136 -26.47 1.14 -29.75
C LEU A 136 -26.21 2.62 -29.45
N ALA A 137 -24.96 3.10 -29.58
CA ALA A 137 -24.59 4.50 -29.32
C ALA A 137 -25.34 5.48 -30.27
N LYS A 138 -25.81 5.00 -31.41
CA LYS A 138 -26.61 5.77 -32.38
C LYS A 138 -28.09 5.90 -31.96
N MET A 139 -28.54 5.16 -30.94
CA MET A 139 -29.94 5.09 -30.50
C MET A 139 -30.19 6.07 -29.35
N SER A 140 -30.50 7.31 -29.70
CA SER A 140 -30.60 8.43 -28.72
C SER A 140 -31.68 8.27 -27.67
N TYR A 141 -32.70 7.40 -27.89
CA TYR A 141 -33.85 7.27 -26.97
C TYR A 141 -33.75 6.05 -26.04
N MET A 142 -32.62 5.37 -26.03
CA MET A 142 -32.40 4.20 -25.19
C MET A 142 -32.58 4.54 -23.70
N SER A 143 -33.46 3.81 -23.01
CA SER A 143 -33.73 3.97 -21.58
C SER A 143 -33.28 2.77 -20.75
N LEU A 144 -33.27 1.57 -21.35
CA LEU A 144 -32.83 0.32 -20.74
C LEU A 144 -31.98 -0.48 -21.71
N ILE A 145 -30.82 -0.92 -21.26
CA ILE A 145 -29.98 -1.90 -21.96
C ILE A 145 -29.73 -3.06 -20.99
N ASP A 146 -30.11 -4.26 -21.40
CA ASP A 146 -29.75 -5.50 -20.74
C ASP A 146 -29.00 -6.41 -21.74
N ALA A 147 -27.69 -6.40 -21.63
CA ALA A 147 -26.79 -7.23 -22.41
C ALA A 147 -25.98 -8.17 -21.47
N SER A 148 -26.64 -8.64 -20.42
CA SER A 148 -26.00 -9.57 -19.48
C SER A 148 -25.77 -10.93 -20.14
N ILE A 149 -24.75 -11.66 -19.63
CA ILE A 149 -24.34 -12.99 -20.09
C ILE A 149 -24.00 -12.94 -21.59
N ASN A 150 -22.91 -12.24 -21.90
CA ASN A 150 -22.36 -12.06 -23.24
C ASN A 150 -20.82 -12.05 -23.18
N PHE A 151 -20.16 -11.70 -24.25
CA PHE A 151 -18.69 -11.64 -24.35
C PHE A 151 -18.18 -10.21 -24.58
N ILE A 152 -18.92 -9.19 -24.12
CA ILE A 152 -18.58 -7.78 -24.32
C ILE A 152 -17.30 -7.44 -23.56
N LYS A 153 -16.33 -6.85 -24.25
CA LYS A 153 -15.04 -6.43 -23.70
C LYS A 153 -14.92 -4.92 -23.57
N ASP A 154 -15.35 -4.20 -24.59
CA ASP A 154 -15.25 -2.75 -24.68
C ASP A 154 -16.60 -2.07 -24.52
N ILE A 155 -16.63 -1.08 -23.64
CA ILE A 155 -17.76 -0.20 -23.38
C ILE A 155 -17.36 1.28 -23.46
N SER A 156 -16.24 1.58 -24.11
CA SER A 156 -15.71 2.95 -24.24
C SER A 156 -16.67 3.89 -24.99
N PHE A 157 -17.56 3.36 -25.81
CA PHE A 157 -18.59 4.12 -26.52
C PHE A 157 -19.59 4.82 -25.58
N PHE A 158 -19.70 4.44 -24.30
CA PHE A 158 -20.43 5.19 -23.28
C PHE A 158 -19.73 6.51 -22.91
N ALA A 159 -18.46 6.69 -23.28
CA ALA A 159 -17.71 7.93 -23.08
C ALA A 159 -17.97 8.99 -24.15
N VAL A 160 -18.80 8.70 -25.15
CA VAL A 160 -19.20 9.68 -26.17
C VAL A 160 -20.29 10.60 -25.61
N GLU A 161 -20.03 11.91 -25.66
CA GLU A 161 -21.00 12.91 -25.19
C GLU A 161 -22.32 12.83 -25.98
N ASN A 162 -23.42 13.00 -25.27
CA ASN A 162 -24.78 12.93 -25.81
C ASN A 162 -25.22 11.56 -26.34
N SER A 163 -24.40 10.52 -26.22
CA SER A 163 -24.87 9.15 -26.37
C SER A 163 -25.68 8.75 -25.12
N PHE A 164 -26.67 7.92 -25.25
CA PHE A 164 -27.45 7.36 -24.13
C PHE A 164 -28.01 8.41 -23.13
N MET A 165 -28.43 9.58 -23.63
CA MET A 165 -28.93 10.66 -22.78
C MET A 165 -30.10 10.25 -21.87
N PHE A 166 -30.96 9.34 -22.33
CA PHE A 166 -32.15 8.88 -21.59
C PHE A 166 -31.96 7.56 -20.86
N LEU A 167 -30.75 6.99 -20.93
CA LEU A 167 -30.48 5.70 -20.30
C LEU A 167 -30.65 5.80 -18.77
N THR A 168 -31.52 4.94 -18.22
CA THR A 168 -31.81 4.87 -16.80
C THR A 168 -31.27 3.62 -16.14
N LYS A 169 -31.19 2.51 -16.90
CA LYS A 169 -30.70 1.22 -16.42
C LYS A 169 -29.77 0.57 -17.42
N LEU A 170 -28.64 0.11 -16.94
CA LEU A 170 -27.61 -0.60 -17.69
C LEU A 170 -27.26 -1.88 -16.96
N ASN A 171 -27.53 -3.02 -17.59
CA ASN A 171 -27.15 -4.33 -17.11
C ASN A 171 -26.15 -4.98 -18.07
N LEU A 172 -24.91 -5.13 -17.61
CA LEU A 172 -23.80 -5.76 -18.33
C LEU A 172 -23.19 -6.88 -17.49
N LYS A 173 -24.00 -7.48 -16.61
CA LYS A 173 -23.57 -8.59 -15.76
C LYS A 173 -23.00 -9.73 -16.59
N GLN A 174 -21.95 -10.38 -16.11
CA GLN A 174 -21.34 -11.56 -16.70
C GLN A 174 -20.92 -11.34 -18.16
N ASN A 175 -19.92 -10.47 -18.29
CA ASN A 175 -19.23 -10.12 -19.53
C ASN A 175 -17.70 -10.17 -19.33
N LYS A 176 -16.94 -9.68 -20.28
CA LYS A 176 -15.46 -9.70 -20.25
C LYS A 176 -14.84 -8.28 -20.12
N ILE A 177 -15.57 -7.33 -19.53
CA ILE A 177 -15.18 -5.92 -19.42
C ILE A 177 -14.02 -5.76 -18.45
N LYS A 178 -12.94 -5.08 -18.87
CA LYS A 178 -11.72 -4.87 -18.06
C LYS A 178 -11.62 -3.48 -17.45
N VAL A 179 -12.19 -2.46 -18.06
CA VAL A 179 -12.10 -1.06 -17.67
C VAL A 179 -13.49 -0.46 -17.54
N LEU A 180 -13.72 0.31 -16.46
CA LEU A 180 -14.90 1.13 -16.30
C LEU A 180 -14.62 2.54 -16.85
N PRO A 181 -15.11 2.89 -18.05
CA PRO A 181 -14.79 4.16 -18.68
C PRO A 181 -15.54 5.34 -18.03
N LYS A 182 -15.16 6.56 -18.39
CA LYS A 182 -16.01 7.73 -18.19
C LYS A 182 -17.34 7.54 -18.89
N MET A 183 -18.44 7.90 -18.24
CA MET A 183 -19.77 7.76 -18.79
C MET A 183 -20.52 9.12 -18.77
N PHE A 184 -21.19 9.43 -19.90
CA PHE A 184 -21.97 10.67 -20.05
C PHE A 184 -23.48 10.39 -20.05
N SER A 185 -24.04 9.94 -18.93
CA SER A 185 -25.47 9.70 -18.82
C SER A 185 -26.06 10.43 -17.62
N VAL A 186 -26.91 11.40 -17.91
CA VAL A 186 -27.51 12.27 -16.88
C VAL A 186 -28.59 11.54 -16.08
N TYR A 187 -29.26 10.56 -16.67
CA TYR A 187 -30.43 9.90 -16.06
C TYR A 187 -30.14 8.49 -15.54
N LEU A 188 -28.92 7.98 -15.69
CA LEU A 188 -28.56 6.63 -15.28
C LEU A 188 -28.68 6.48 -13.76
N THR A 189 -29.56 5.58 -13.32
CA THR A 189 -29.86 5.32 -11.91
C THR A 189 -29.33 3.99 -11.42
N GLU A 190 -29.21 2.99 -12.29
CA GLU A 190 -28.77 1.66 -11.94
C GLU A 190 -27.75 1.15 -12.96
N ILE A 191 -26.58 0.69 -12.47
CA ILE A 191 -25.56 0.00 -13.27
C ILE A 191 -25.26 -1.33 -12.61
N ASN A 192 -25.33 -2.40 -13.39
CA ASN A 192 -24.88 -3.71 -13.00
C ASN A 192 -23.75 -4.19 -13.91
N LEU A 193 -22.56 -4.26 -13.34
CA LEU A 193 -21.32 -4.73 -13.96
C LEU A 193 -20.73 -5.92 -13.21
N SER A 194 -21.56 -6.63 -12.44
CA SER A 194 -21.08 -7.80 -11.71
C SER A 194 -20.62 -8.93 -12.62
N GLU A 195 -19.73 -9.76 -12.11
CA GLU A 195 -19.17 -10.90 -12.87
C GLU A 195 -18.49 -10.45 -14.18
N ASN A 196 -17.60 -9.49 -14.06
CA ASN A 196 -16.75 -8.97 -15.12
C ASN A 196 -15.25 -9.09 -14.72
N ARG A 197 -14.38 -8.45 -15.47
CA ARG A 197 -12.93 -8.47 -15.22
C ARG A 197 -12.38 -7.08 -14.94
N ILE A 198 -13.21 -6.18 -14.41
CA ILE A 198 -12.84 -4.79 -14.17
C ILE A 198 -11.76 -4.73 -13.09
N ALA A 199 -10.60 -4.24 -13.48
CA ALA A 199 -9.46 -4.01 -12.57
C ALA A 199 -9.25 -2.53 -12.27
N ASP A 200 -9.64 -1.65 -13.21
CA ASP A 200 -9.45 -0.20 -13.13
C ASP A 200 -10.78 0.55 -13.26
N CYS A 201 -11.06 1.41 -12.30
CA CYS A 201 -12.21 2.30 -12.25
C CYS A 201 -11.79 3.78 -12.32
N SER A 202 -10.51 4.10 -12.46
CA SER A 202 -9.96 5.47 -12.35
C SER A 202 -10.54 6.46 -13.34
N GLN A 203 -10.97 5.98 -14.51
CA GLN A 203 -11.60 6.81 -15.54
C GLN A 203 -13.07 7.15 -15.26
N PHE A 204 -13.70 6.42 -14.32
CA PHE A 204 -15.09 6.67 -13.99
C PHE A 204 -15.20 7.94 -13.11
N THR A 205 -15.91 8.95 -13.59
CA THR A 205 -15.98 10.27 -12.94
C THR A 205 -17.26 10.46 -12.11
N GLY A 206 -18.02 9.39 -11.89
CA GLY A 206 -19.30 9.44 -11.21
C GLY A 206 -20.45 9.87 -12.12
N LEU A 207 -21.66 9.67 -11.62
CA LEU A 207 -22.91 9.98 -12.32
C LEU A 207 -23.90 10.68 -11.37
N PRO A 208 -24.51 11.79 -11.79
CA PRO A 208 -25.26 12.67 -10.87
C PRO A 208 -26.56 12.04 -10.32
N LYS A 209 -27.14 11.04 -11.00
CA LYS A 209 -28.38 10.37 -10.57
C LYS A 209 -28.21 8.88 -10.26
N LEU A 210 -26.97 8.38 -10.22
CA LEU A 210 -26.71 6.99 -9.94
C LEU A 210 -27.06 6.64 -8.50
N LYS A 211 -28.00 5.70 -8.32
CA LYS A 211 -28.45 5.22 -7.01
C LYS A 211 -27.87 3.87 -6.64
N LYS A 212 -27.60 3.02 -7.63
CA LYS A 212 -27.12 1.67 -7.41
C LYS A 212 -26.01 1.31 -8.40
N LEU A 213 -24.85 0.94 -7.85
CA LEU A 213 -23.71 0.46 -8.61
C LEU A 213 -23.34 -0.95 -8.11
N ASN A 214 -23.37 -1.93 -9.00
CA ASN A 214 -22.99 -3.29 -8.69
C ASN A 214 -21.74 -3.67 -9.47
N LEU A 215 -20.63 -3.87 -8.73
CA LEU A 215 -19.32 -4.27 -9.22
C LEU A 215 -18.84 -5.57 -8.55
N ASN A 216 -19.76 -6.40 -8.04
CA ASN A 216 -19.40 -7.67 -7.42
C ASN A 216 -18.65 -8.59 -8.40
N GLN A 217 -17.76 -9.43 -7.89
CA GLN A 217 -17.04 -10.42 -8.69
C GLN A 217 -16.30 -9.76 -9.87
N ASN A 218 -15.37 -8.89 -9.53
CA ASN A 218 -14.46 -8.23 -10.44
C ASN A 218 -13.02 -8.34 -9.92
N LYS A 219 -12.08 -7.64 -10.52
CA LYS A 219 -10.65 -7.67 -10.18
C LYS A 219 -10.15 -6.34 -9.61
N ILE A 220 -11.05 -5.52 -9.04
CA ILE A 220 -10.79 -4.16 -8.58
C ILE A 220 -9.82 -4.18 -7.41
N LYS A 221 -8.68 -3.47 -7.55
CA LYS A 221 -7.65 -3.32 -6.51
C LYS A 221 -7.77 -1.99 -5.76
N SER A 222 -8.18 -0.93 -6.46
CA SER A 222 -8.36 0.44 -5.95
C SER A 222 -9.77 0.94 -6.22
N CYS A 223 -10.32 1.71 -5.29
CA CYS A 223 -11.63 2.33 -5.44
C CYS A 223 -11.58 3.69 -6.14
N GLN A 224 -10.42 4.13 -6.62
CA GLN A 224 -10.28 5.40 -7.34
C GLN A 224 -11.26 5.49 -8.51
N GLY A 225 -11.90 6.66 -8.64
CA GLY A 225 -12.93 6.90 -9.65
C GLY A 225 -14.37 6.60 -9.20
N LEU A 226 -14.57 5.85 -8.10
CA LEU A 226 -15.92 5.55 -7.59
C LEU A 226 -16.56 6.67 -6.76
N SER A 227 -15.86 7.77 -6.57
CA SER A 227 -16.36 8.99 -5.92
C SER A 227 -17.33 9.79 -6.83
N ASN A 228 -17.84 10.90 -6.32
CA ASN A 228 -18.67 11.85 -7.09
C ASN A 228 -20.02 11.30 -7.61
N CYS A 229 -20.59 10.36 -6.86
CA CYS A 229 -21.98 9.91 -7.08
C CYS A 229 -22.88 10.43 -5.93
N PRO A 230 -23.34 11.68 -5.98
CA PRO A 230 -23.96 12.37 -4.83
C PRO A 230 -25.25 11.74 -4.32
N VAL A 231 -25.94 10.96 -5.14
CA VAL A 231 -27.17 10.25 -4.75
C VAL A 231 -27.02 8.73 -4.69
N LEU A 232 -25.79 8.23 -4.70
CA LEU A 232 -25.55 6.79 -4.60
C LEU A 232 -26.01 6.27 -3.24
N ASP A 233 -26.94 5.33 -3.27
CA ASP A 233 -27.53 4.67 -2.12
C ASP A 233 -26.87 3.33 -1.81
N VAL A 234 -26.53 2.59 -2.86
CA VAL A 234 -26.06 1.20 -2.75
C VAL A 234 -24.84 0.98 -3.62
N LEU A 235 -23.73 0.56 -2.99
CA LEU A 235 -22.49 0.16 -3.65
C LEU A 235 -22.14 -1.29 -3.29
N TYR A 236 -22.03 -2.14 -4.30
CA TYR A 236 -21.65 -3.53 -4.17
C TYR A 236 -20.27 -3.78 -4.78
N LEU A 237 -19.32 -4.20 -3.94
CA LEU A 237 -17.93 -4.48 -4.28
C LEU A 237 -17.46 -5.84 -3.73
N ASN A 238 -18.40 -6.79 -3.50
CA ASN A 238 -18.04 -8.11 -2.99
C ASN A 238 -17.17 -8.88 -4.00
N GLN A 239 -16.28 -9.74 -3.48
CA GLN A 239 -15.42 -10.59 -4.30
C GLN A 239 -14.60 -9.76 -5.30
N ASN A 240 -13.78 -8.89 -4.75
CA ASN A 240 -12.80 -8.08 -5.47
C ASN A 240 -11.41 -8.24 -4.81
N ARG A 241 -10.44 -7.43 -5.22
CA ARG A 241 -9.07 -7.46 -4.72
C ARG A 241 -8.69 -6.18 -3.94
N ILE A 242 -9.70 -5.52 -3.32
CA ILE A 242 -9.57 -4.20 -2.68
C ILE A 242 -8.76 -4.33 -1.39
N LYS A 243 -7.69 -3.53 -1.28
CA LYS A 243 -6.83 -3.46 -0.08
C LYS A 243 -7.14 -2.23 0.79
N SER A 244 -7.61 -1.12 0.20
CA SER A 244 -7.93 0.15 0.86
C SER A 244 -9.26 0.71 0.38
N LEU A 245 -9.90 1.54 1.21
CA LEU A 245 -11.14 2.25 0.88
C LEU A 245 -10.89 3.65 0.31
N GLU A 246 -9.64 3.98 0.01
CA GLU A 246 -9.29 5.21 -0.70
C GLU A 246 -9.98 5.26 -2.06
N GLY A 247 -10.57 6.41 -2.40
CA GLY A 247 -11.27 6.63 -3.68
C GLY A 247 -12.79 6.47 -3.62
N ILE A 248 -13.39 6.20 -2.44
CA ILE A 248 -14.86 6.23 -2.26
C ILE A 248 -15.32 7.39 -1.38
N GLU A 249 -14.56 8.49 -1.39
CA GLU A 249 -14.94 9.75 -0.76
C GLU A 249 -16.12 10.39 -1.53
N ASN A 250 -16.78 11.38 -0.91
CA ASN A 250 -17.86 12.14 -1.52
C ASN A 250 -19.11 11.33 -1.93
N LEU A 251 -19.48 10.35 -1.10
CA LEU A 251 -20.72 9.58 -1.24
C LEU A 251 -21.69 9.87 -0.09
N PRO A 252 -22.24 11.10 0.01
CA PRO A 252 -22.97 11.58 1.18
C PRO A 252 -24.28 10.83 1.47
N ASN A 253 -24.86 10.16 0.48
CA ASN A 253 -26.11 9.43 0.59
C ASN A 253 -25.95 7.90 0.63
N LEU A 254 -24.71 7.39 0.69
CA LEU A 254 -24.47 5.95 0.68
C LEU A 254 -24.99 5.30 1.96
N ARG A 255 -26.01 4.43 1.82
CA ARG A 255 -26.60 3.69 2.93
C ARG A 255 -26.12 2.23 3.01
N LYS A 256 -25.74 1.65 1.89
CA LYS A 256 -25.34 0.25 1.85
C LYS A 256 -24.01 0.07 1.12
N LEU A 257 -22.99 -0.40 1.84
CA LEU A 257 -21.68 -0.75 1.31
C LEU A 257 -21.39 -2.24 1.56
N ARG A 258 -21.06 -2.98 0.50
CA ARG A 258 -20.71 -4.39 0.59
C ARG A 258 -19.31 -4.63 0.05
N LEU A 259 -18.45 -5.17 0.90
CA LEU A 259 -17.03 -5.42 0.67
C LEU A 259 -16.63 -6.85 1.06
N LYS A 260 -17.60 -7.78 1.07
CA LYS A 260 -17.34 -9.18 1.39
C LYS A 260 -16.30 -9.79 0.45
N ALA A 261 -15.40 -10.62 0.95
CA ALA A 261 -14.36 -11.30 0.18
C ALA A 261 -13.48 -10.30 -0.60
N ASN A 262 -12.76 -9.48 0.13
CA ASN A 262 -11.75 -8.55 -0.34
C ASN A 262 -10.43 -8.76 0.43
N ARG A 263 -9.48 -7.83 0.34
CA ARG A 263 -8.15 -7.94 0.95
C ARG A 263 -7.86 -6.79 1.90
N ILE A 264 -8.90 -6.26 2.56
CA ILE A 264 -8.79 -5.14 3.49
C ILE A 264 -8.12 -5.64 4.77
N LYS A 265 -6.99 -5.02 5.13
CA LYS A 265 -6.25 -5.29 6.38
C LYS A 265 -6.51 -4.22 7.42
N THR A 266 -6.58 -2.96 7.00
CA THR A 266 -6.72 -1.80 7.87
C THR A 266 -7.78 -0.83 7.33
N PHE A 267 -8.31 0.01 8.22
CA PHE A 267 -9.18 1.13 7.89
C PHE A 267 -8.41 2.45 8.02
N GLU A 268 -7.21 2.51 7.46
CA GLU A 268 -6.38 3.72 7.46
C GLU A 268 -7.08 4.88 6.74
N PHE A 269 -7.65 4.59 5.57
CA PHE A 269 -8.44 5.54 4.79
C PHE A 269 -9.93 5.22 4.88
N LEU A 270 -10.54 5.55 6.03
CA LEU A 270 -11.97 5.33 6.22
C LEU A 270 -12.76 6.54 5.72
N PRO A 271 -13.54 6.43 4.63
CA PRO A 271 -14.27 7.55 4.05
C PRO A 271 -15.33 8.10 5.00
N ASP A 272 -15.73 9.37 4.80
CA ASP A 272 -16.85 9.94 5.51
C ASP A 272 -18.18 9.58 4.82
N LEU A 273 -18.96 8.69 5.46
CA LEU A 273 -20.22 8.16 4.94
C LEU A 273 -21.36 8.40 5.94
N PRO A 274 -21.89 9.62 6.06
CA PRO A 274 -22.78 10.04 7.14
C PRO A 274 -24.15 9.34 7.12
N GLN A 275 -24.50 8.66 6.05
CA GLN A 275 -25.76 7.92 5.92
C GLN A 275 -25.60 6.40 5.96
N LEU A 276 -24.37 5.88 6.25
CA LEU A 276 -24.11 4.46 6.18
C LEU A 276 -24.91 3.68 7.24
N GLU A 277 -25.83 2.84 6.77
CA GLU A 277 -26.68 1.98 7.61
C GLU A 277 -26.24 0.52 7.63
N LYS A 278 -25.71 0.03 6.51
CA LYS A 278 -25.36 -1.40 6.34
C LYS A 278 -23.98 -1.54 5.76
N LEU A 279 -23.10 -2.20 6.52
CA LEU A 279 -21.74 -2.51 6.12
C LEU A 279 -21.52 -4.02 6.14
N THR A 280 -20.95 -4.57 5.07
CA THR A 280 -20.51 -5.96 5.00
C THR A 280 -19.04 -6.01 4.66
N ILE A 281 -18.22 -6.53 5.57
CA ILE A 281 -16.76 -6.65 5.45
C ILE A 281 -16.24 -8.04 5.83
N SER A 282 -17.14 -9.05 5.80
CA SER A 282 -16.76 -10.45 6.04
C SER A 282 -15.78 -10.96 4.99
N GLU A 283 -15.02 -12.00 5.32
CA GLU A 283 -14.01 -12.59 4.42
C GLU A 283 -13.00 -11.55 3.92
N ASN A 284 -12.43 -10.77 4.85
CA ASN A 284 -11.32 -9.85 4.60
C ASN A 284 -10.10 -10.28 5.41
N GLN A 285 -9.07 -9.46 5.51
CA GLN A 285 -7.79 -9.78 6.14
C GLN A 285 -7.52 -8.90 7.37
N ILE A 286 -8.55 -8.57 8.14
CA ILE A 286 -8.45 -7.70 9.33
C ILE A 286 -7.95 -8.54 10.51
N GLU A 287 -6.76 -8.20 11.03
CA GLU A 287 -6.08 -8.92 12.12
C GLU A 287 -6.19 -8.19 13.47
N SER A 288 -6.40 -6.87 13.46
CA SER A 288 -6.40 -6.05 14.67
C SER A 288 -7.81 -5.64 15.09
N ARG A 289 -8.05 -5.68 16.41
CA ARG A 289 -9.33 -5.24 17.02
C ARG A 289 -9.56 -3.73 16.91
N GLU A 290 -8.47 -2.96 16.95
CA GLU A 290 -8.49 -1.50 16.90
C GLU A 290 -9.11 -1.00 15.59
N GLU A 291 -8.99 -1.78 14.53
CA GLU A 291 -9.59 -1.45 13.25
C GLU A 291 -11.11 -1.38 13.32
N PHE A 292 -11.74 -2.28 14.09
CA PHE A 292 -13.20 -2.26 14.26
C PHE A 292 -13.68 -1.04 15.05
N ALA A 293 -12.87 -0.54 16.00
CA ALA A 293 -13.21 0.68 16.75
C ALA A 293 -13.30 1.92 15.86
N LYS A 294 -12.53 1.99 14.77
CA LYS A 294 -12.58 3.09 13.79
C LYS A 294 -13.96 3.20 13.12
N LEU A 295 -14.71 2.11 13.03
CA LEU A 295 -16.07 2.10 12.47
C LEU A 295 -17.10 2.82 13.34
N CYS A 296 -16.77 3.17 14.59
CA CYS A 296 -17.64 3.93 15.49
C CYS A 296 -18.02 5.31 14.95
N LYS A 297 -17.27 5.84 13.97
CA LYS A 297 -17.62 7.10 13.31
C LYS A 297 -18.94 7.06 12.51
N TYR A 298 -19.47 5.86 12.22
CA TYR A 298 -20.72 5.72 11.46
C TYR A 298 -21.94 5.63 12.37
N ASP A 299 -22.40 6.75 12.88
CA ASP A 299 -23.49 6.84 13.84
C ASP A 299 -24.82 6.17 13.41
N LYS A 300 -25.07 6.10 12.09
CA LYS A 300 -26.28 5.50 11.53
C LYS A 300 -26.16 4.00 11.24
N LEU A 301 -25.00 3.40 11.55
CA LEU A 301 -24.78 2.00 11.27
C LEU A 301 -25.77 1.14 12.06
N PHE A 302 -26.65 0.45 11.31
CA PHE A 302 -27.72 -0.38 11.84
C PHE A 302 -27.37 -1.87 11.81
N LYS A 303 -26.62 -2.25 10.76
CA LYS A 303 -26.20 -3.64 10.53
C LYS A 303 -24.79 -3.73 10.07
N ILE A 304 -24.00 -4.58 10.73
CA ILE A 304 -22.64 -4.95 10.30
C ILE A 304 -22.52 -6.45 10.10
N THR A 305 -21.72 -6.86 9.10
CA THR A 305 -21.36 -8.27 8.88
C THR A 305 -19.84 -8.32 8.69
N LEU A 306 -19.15 -9.10 9.54
CA LEU A 306 -17.67 -9.10 9.63
C LEU A 306 -17.08 -10.49 9.95
N GLU A 307 -17.88 -11.56 9.80
CA GLU A 307 -17.44 -12.95 9.94
C GLU A 307 -16.21 -13.26 9.08
N THR A 308 -15.43 -14.26 9.48
CA THR A 308 -14.31 -14.78 8.69
C THR A 308 -13.28 -13.70 8.39
N ASN A 309 -12.89 -12.95 9.42
CA ASN A 309 -11.67 -12.15 9.42
C ASN A 309 -10.66 -12.80 10.38
N PRO A 310 -9.35 -12.78 10.11
CA PRO A 310 -8.35 -13.47 10.93
C PRO A 310 -8.42 -13.13 12.42
N TYR A 311 -8.78 -11.90 12.77
CA TYR A 311 -8.95 -11.49 14.16
C TYR A 311 -9.95 -12.38 14.91
N PHE A 312 -11.12 -12.69 14.32
CA PHE A 312 -12.16 -13.48 14.98
C PHE A 312 -11.80 -14.95 15.06
N ASP A 313 -11.08 -15.48 14.07
CA ASP A 313 -10.64 -16.87 14.05
C ASP A 313 -9.62 -17.14 15.16
N ASN A 314 -8.80 -16.12 15.51
CA ASN A 314 -7.73 -16.23 16.49
C ASN A 314 -8.12 -15.76 17.91
N SER A 315 -9.15 -14.92 18.05
CA SER A 315 -9.47 -14.28 19.33
C SER A 315 -10.15 -15.20 20.35
N GLY A 316 -10.79 -16.27 19.91
CA GLY A 316 -11.61 -17.14 20.75
C GLY A 316 -12.87 -16.47 21.33
N ILE A 317 -13.13 -15.20 20.96
CA ILE A 317 -14.28 -14.41 21.42
C ILE A 317 -15.32 -14.37 20.30
N PRO A 318 -16.61 -14.59 20.59
CA PRO A 318 -17.64 -14.48 19.57
C PRO A 318 -17.64 -13.10 18.90
N PRO A 319 -17.74 -13.03 17.56
CA PRO A 319 -17.74 -11.75 16.83
C PRO A 319 -18.76 -10.75 17.34
N LYS A 320 -19.90 -11.20 17.82
CA LYS A 320 -20.99 -10.39 18.38
C LYS A 320 -20.55 -9.68 19.67
N THR A 321 -19.93 -10.42 20.57
CA THR A 321 -19.38 -9.92 21.84
C THR A 321 -18.30 -8.90 21.60
N GLU A 322 -17.35 -9.19 20.69
CA GLU A 322 -16.26 -8.28 20.37
C GLU A 322 -16.76 -6.98 19.73
N VAL A 323 -17.72 -7.06 18.82
CA VAL A 323 -18.33 -5.85 18.21
C VAL A 323 -18.99 -4.98 19.27
N ILE A 324 -19.69 -5.57 20.24
CA ILE A 324 -20.28 -4.79 21.34
C ILE A 324 -19.19 -4.13 22.19
N ILE A 325 -18.11 -4.83 22.48
CA ILE A 325 -16.97 -4.27 23.24
C ILE A 325 -16.37 -3.05 22.51
N GLN A 326 -16.12 -3.19 21.22
CA GLN A 326 -15.44 -2.14 20.42
C GLN A 326 -16.39 -1.03 19.96
N MET A 327 -17.63 -1.38 19.64
CA MET A 327 -18.60 -0.49 18.98
C MET A 327 -19.87 -0.24 19.81
N GLY A 328 -19.86 -0.58 21.09
CA GLY A 328 -21.04 -0.45 21.99
C GLY A 328 -21.56 0.98 22.18
N THR A 329 -20.78 1.99 21.73
CA THR A 329 -21.22 3.40 21.69
C THR A 329 -22.22 3.68 20.56
N LEU A 330 -22.33 2.81 19.55
CA LEU A 330 -23.26 2.96 18.45
C LEU A 330 -24.69 2.58 18.84
N GLN A 331 -25.49 3.57 19.21
CA GLN A 331 -26.89 3.37 19.65
C GLN A 331 -27.79 2.75 18.60
N ASN A 332 -27.47 2.90 17.32
CA ASN A 332 -28.29 2.41 16.20
C ASN A 332 -27.93 0.99 15.76
N LEU A 333 -26.84 0.42 16.24
CA LEU A 333 -26.43 -0.93 15.87
C LEU A 333 -27.38 -1.97 16.48
N LYS A 334 -28.07 -2.75 15.62
CA LYS A 334 -29.05 -3.76 16.04
C LYS A 334 -28.72 -5.16 15.54
N PHE A 335 -27.90 -5.27 14.50
CA PHE A 335 -27.59 -6.57 13.91
C PHE A 335 -26.08 -6.72 13.68
N VAL A 336 -25.55 -7.84 14.15
CA VAL A 336 -24.20 -8.31 13.87
C VAL A 336 -24.29 -9.68 13.23
N ASN A 337 -23.65 -9.88 12.09
CA ASN A 337 -23.58 -11.17 11.37
C ASN A 337 -24.94 -11.84 11.09
N LYS A 338 -25.99 -11.10 10.87
CA LYS A 338 -27.39 -11.55 10.70
C LYS A 338 -28.14 -11.78 12.00
N GLU A 339 -27.50 -11.82 13.16
CA GLU A 339 -28.13 -11.95 14.46
C GLU A 339 -28.54 -10.60 15.03
N GLN A 340 -29.67 -10.56 15.69
CA GLN A 340 -30.11 -9.37 16.41
C GLN A 340 -29.37 -9.28 17.76
N LEU A 341 -28.96 -8.08 18.13
CA LEU A 341 -28.40 -7.81 19.45
C LEU A 341 -29.52 -7.82 20.51
N VAL A 342 -29.31 -8.56 21.56
CA VAL A 342 -30.24 -8.64 22.72
C VAL A 342 -29.49 -8.19 23.99
N LYS A 343 -30.25 -8.04 25.09
CA LYS A 343 -29.68 -7.50 26.34
C LYS A 343 -28.59 -8.38 26.92
N GLU A 344 -28.79 -9.69 26.82
CA GLU A 344 -27.85 -10.71 27.29
C GLU A 344 -26.47 -10.57 26.62
N ASP A 345 -26.42 -10.20 25.32
CA ASP A 345 -25.16 -9.98 24.59
C ASP A 345 -24.34 -8.84 25.20
N TYR A 346 -25.01 -7.77 25.65
CA TYR A 346 -24.34 -6.64 26.31
C TYR A 346 -23.82 -6.99 27.70
N GLU A 347 -24.54 -7.85 28.44
CA GLU A 347 -24.10 -8.34 29.74
C GLU A 347 -22.87 -9.26 29.60
N GLU A 348 -22.86 -10.12 28.58
CA GLU A 348 -21.72 -10.97 28.26
C GLU A 348 -20.51 -10.13 27.82
N ALA A 349 -20.72 -9.14 26.96
CA ALA A 349 -19.65 -8.24 26.52
C ALA A 349 -19.05 -7.45 27.67
N ALA A 350 -19.86 -6.99 28.63
CA ALA A 350 -19.38 -6.29 29.80
C ALA A 350 -18.51 -7.19 30.70
N ARG A 351 -18.88 -8.45 30.91
CA ARG A 351 -18.07 -9.43 31.64
C ARG A 351 -16.74 -9.69 30.95
N THR A 352 -16.76 -9.98 29.66
CA THR A 352 -15.56 -10.23 28.86
C THR A 352 -14.62 -9.03 28.85
N LEU A 353 -15.16 -7.80 28.77
CA LEU A 353 -14.38 -6.58 28.86
C LEU A 353 -13.71 -6.42 30.22
N GLN A 354 -14.40 -6.76 31.31
CA GLN A 354 -13.83 -6.68 32.65
C GLN A 354 -12.71 -7.70 32.83
N GLU A 355 -12.94 -8.95 32.45
CA GLU A 355 -11.91 -10.01 32.48
C GLU A 355 -10.66 -9.63 31.69
N ARG A 356 -10.84 -9.01 30.51
CA ARG A 356 -9.73 -8.51 29.69
C ARG A 356 -8.93 -7.42 30.40
N LYS A 357 -9.62 -6.45 31.01
CA LYS A 357 -8.97 -5.37 31.78
C LYS A 357 -8.17 -5.89 32.97
N GLU A 358 -8.74 -6.84 33.69
CA GLU A 358 -8.05 -7.47 34.84
C GLU A 358 -6.80 -8.22 34.40
N LYS A 359 -6.87 -8.93 33.27
CA LYS A 359 -5.72 -9.62 32.69
C LYS A 359 -4.65 -8.65 32.16
N GLU A 360 -5.04 -7.59 31.47
CA GLU A 360 -4.12 -6.55 30.97
C GLU A 360 -3.41 -5.82 32.15
N GLU A 361 -4.12 -5.58 33.24
CA GLU A 361 -3.56 -4.97 34.46
C GLU A 361 -2.58 -5.92 35.15
N GLU A 362 -2.91 -7.23 35.22
CA GLU A 362 -2.01 -8.25 35.74
C GLU A 362 -0.74 -8.38 34.90
N GLU A 363 -0.85 -8.43 33.57
CA GLU A 363 0.29 -8.48 32.66
C GLU A 363 1.15 -7.22 32.73
N ARG A 364 0.54 -6.04 32.93
CA ARG A 364 1.27 -4.79 33.16
C ARG A 364 2.05 -4.85 34.47
N ARG A 365 1.43 -5.30 35.56
CA ARG A 365 2.08 -5.44 36.85
C ARG A 365 3.26 -6.41 36.77
N GLN A 366 3.09 -7.56 36.10
CA GLN A 366 4.18 -8.51 35.90
C GLN A 366 5.33 -7.93 35.10
N ARG A 367 5.07 -7.12 34.06
CA ARG A 367 6.11 -6.41 33.31
C ARG A 367 6.83 -5.38 34.15
N GLU A 368 6.09 -4.58 34.93
CA GLU A 368 6.69 -3.59 35.85
C GLU A 368 7.58 -4.27 36.93
N GLU A 369 7.14 -5.40 37.48
CA GLU A 369 7.92 -6.21 38.44
C GLU A 369 9.18 -6.80 37.78
N GLU A 370 9.08 -7.27 36.54
CA GLU A 370 10.21 -7.81 35.79
C GLU A 370 11.22 -6.71 35.42
N GLU A 371 10.76 -5.55 34.99
CA GLU A 371 11.61 -4.39 34.69
C GLU A 371 12.33 -3.91 35.95
N GLU A 372 11.64 -3.87 37.10
CA GLU A 372 12.25 -3.52 38.37
C GLU A 372 13.32 -4.54 38.80
N ARG A 373 13.07 -5.86 38.54
CA ARG A 373 14.06 -6.91 38.81
C ARG A 373 15.32 -6.72 37.97
N ILE A 374 15.13 -6.52 36.63
CA ILE A 374 16.25 -6.27 35.72
C ILE A 374 17.02 -5.00 36.08
N ARG A 375 16.34 -3.93 36.53
CA ARG A 375 17.00 -2.70 36.98
C ARG A 375 17.86 -2.95 38.22
N LYS A 376 17.32 -3.68 39.20
CA LYS A 376 18.08 -4.03 40.44
C LYS A 376 19.29 -4.91 40.13
N GLU A 377 19.14 -5.89 39.23
CA GLU A 377 20.26 -6.73 38.77
C GLU A 377 21.37 -5.89 38.10
N LYS A 378 21.03 -4.94 37.27
CA LYS A 378 21.98 -4.04 36.60
C LYS A 378 22.68 -3.12 37.64
N GLU A 379 21.93 -2.56 38.59
CA GLU A 379 22.50 -1.73 39.67
C GLU A 379 23.48 -2.53 40.54
N GLU A 380 23.15 -3.79 40.81
CA GLU A 380 24.05 -4.68 41.59
C GLU A 380 25.31 -5.05 40.80
N GLU A 381 25.16 -5.37 39.51
CA GLU A 381 26.30 -5.64 38.64
C GLU A 381 27.23 -4.42 38.51
N GLU A 382 26.66 -3.22 38.36
CA GLU A 382 27.44 -1.97 38.31
C GLU A 382 28.14 -1.69 39.63
N ARG A 383 27.48 -1.96 40.76
CA ARG A 383 28.10 -1.83 42.09
C ARG A 383 29.30 -2.80 42.21
N LEU A 384 29.14 -4.05 41.85
CA LEU A 384 30.21 -5.05 41.89
C LEU A 384 31.37 -4.67 40.96
N LYS A 385 31.11 -4.16 39.77
CA LYS A 385 32.18 -3.64 38.90
C LYS A 385 32.94 -2.47 39.51
N ARG A 386 32.26 -1.52 40.15
CA ARG A 386 32.91 -0.39 40.84
C ARG A 386 33.77 -0.87 42.05
N GLU A 387 33.27 -1.84 42.81
CA GLU A 387 34.02 -2.42 43.91
C GLU A 387 35.27 -3.17 43.41
N GLU A 388 35.17 -3.86 42.30
CA GLU A 388 36.31 -4.56 41.67
C GLU A 388 37.34 -3.57 41.09
N GLU A 389 36.89 -2.53 40.39
CA GLU A 389 37.75 -1.45 39.88
C GLU A 389 38.48 -0.73 41.03
N GLU A 390 37.79 -0.46 42.16
CA GLU A 390 38.42 0.14 43.34
C GLU A 390 39.45 -0.78 43.97
N ARG A 391 39.19 -2.10 43.99
CA ARG A 391 40.17 -3.10 44.48
C ARG A 391 41.40 -3.14 43.58
N ILE A 392 41.24 -3.20 42.29
CA ILE A 392 42.34 -3.17 41.31
C ILE A 392 43.13 -1.86 41.43
N ARG A 393 42.46 -0.74 41.62
CA ARG A 393 43.15 0.55 41.83
C ARG A 393 43.98 0.55 43.08
N LYS A 394 43.45 0.06 44.21
CA LYS A 394 44.18 -0.05 45.48
C LYS A 394 45.40 -1.01 45.36
N GLU A 395 45.24 -2.12 44.69
CA GLU A 395 46.36 -3.06 44.42
C GLU A 395 47.45 -2.38 43.60
N LYS A 396 47.11 -1.64 42.55
CA LYS A 396 48.09 -0.89 41.75
C LYS A 396 48.77 0.22 42.56
N GLU A 397 48.04 0.96 43.36
CA GLU A 397 48.64 1.99 44.23
C GLU A 397 49.60 1.39 45.26
N GLU A 398 49.27 0.19 45.79
CA GLU A 398 50.17 -0.53 46.71
C GLU A 398 51.40 -1.08 45.99
N GLU A 399 51.24 -1.56 44.78
CA GLU A 399 52.35 -2.06 43.94
C GLU A 399 53.29 -0.90 43.52
N GLU A 400 52.73 0.24 43.11
CA GLU A 400 53.55 1.44 42.85
C GLU A 400 54.28 1.96 44.09
N ARG A 401 53.65 1.88 45.28
CA ARG A 401 54.31 2.25 46.52
C ARG A 401 55.47 1.30 46.82
N LYS A 402 55.28 0.00 46.65
CA LYS A 402 56.36 -1.02 46.84
C LYS A 402 57.51 -0.80 45.85
N GLN A 403 57.21 -0.51 44.60
CA GLN A 403 58.21 -0.19 43.57
C GLN A 403 59.01 1.06 43.93
N LYS A 404 58.32 2.15 44.38
CA LYS A 404 59.02 3.36 44.85
C LYS A 404 59.87 3.13 46.08
N GLU A 405 59.40 2.35 47.06
CA GLU A 405 60.16 1.98 48.24
C GLU A 405 61.41 1.13 47.87
N GLU A 406 61.27 0.26 46.90
CA GLU A 406 62.39 -0.55 46.39
C GLU A 406 63.38 0.29 45.57
N GLU A 407 62.89 1.21 44.75
CA GLU A 407 63.74 2.15 44.01
C GLU A 407 64.54 3.09 44.97
N GLU A 408 63.85 3.59 46.02
CA GLU A 408 64.49 4.42 47.04
C GLU A 408 65.53 3.61 47.87
N ARG A 409 65.24 2.31 48.07
CA ARG A 409 66.20 1.42 48.75
C ARG A 409 67.42 1.16 47.84
N LEU A 410 67.24 0.85 46.55
CA LEU A 410 68.30 0.70 45.60
C LEU A 410 69.14 1.95 45.42
N LYS A 411 68.51 3.14 45.45
CA LYS A 411 69.20 4.42 45.35
C LYS A 411 70.06 4.66 46.58
N LYS A 412 69.55 4.36 47.82
CA LYS A 412 70.33 4.44 49.04
C LYS A 412 71.49 3.44 49.05
N GLU A 413 71.26 2.24 48.50
CA GLU A 413 72.33 1.24 48.42
C GLU A 413 73.41 1.64 47.37
N GLN A 414 73.03 2.29 46.30
CA GLN A 414 73.95 2.89 45.32
C GLN A 414 74.74 4.10 45.93
N GLU A 415 74.05 4.96 46.67
CA GLU A 415 74.68 6.09 47.37
C GLU A 415 75.65 5.63 48.47
N GLU A 416 75.35 4.51 49.16
CA GLU A 416 76.20 3.90 50.13
C GLU A 416 77.43 3.21 49.49
N GLU A 417 77.20 2.52 48.33
CA GLU A 417 78.28 1.95 47.57
C GLU A 417 79.20 3.01 46.94
N GLU A 418 78.63 4.14 46.46
CA GLU A 418 79.43 5.28 46.00
C GLU A 418 80.19 5.96 47.11
N ARG A 419 79.59 6.01 48.33
CA ARG A 419 80.28 6.54 49.52
C ARG A 419 81.42 5.61 49.94
N LEU A 420 81.18 4.29 49.92
CA LEU A 420 82.26 3.32 50.23
C LEU A 420 83.41 3.36 49.20
N LYS A 421 83.08 3.53 47.89
CA LYS A 421 84.05 3.71 46.81
C LYS A 421 84.87 4.99 46.98
N LYS A 422 84.22 6.12 47.43
CA LYS A 422 84.95 7.36 47.70
C LYS A 422 85.77 7.24 48.97
N GLU A 423 85.35 6.50 50.01
CA GLU A 423 86.17 6.23 51.18
C GLU A 423 87.35 5.26 50.90
N GLU A 424 87.20 4.39 49.90
CA GLU A 424 88.30 3.56 49.41
C GLU A 424 89.27 4.34 48.50
N GLU A 425 88.77 5.33 47.70
CA GLU A 425 89.60 6.22 46.88
C GLU A 425 90.35 7.21 47.78
N GLU A 426 89.70 7.78 48.80
CA GLU A 426 90.39 8.65 49.81
C GLU A 426 91.44 7.89 50.63
N LYS A 427 91.28 6.59 50.85
CA LYS A 427 92.27 5.74 51.44
C LYS A 427 93.48 5.38 50.57
N LYS A 428 93.25 5.41 49.19
CA LYS A 428 94.32 5.20 48.19
C LYS A 428 95.09 6.48 47.89
N GLU A 429 94.47 7.67 48.04
CA GLU A 429 95.16 8.95 47.85
C GLU A 429 96.02 9.32 49.09
N GLY A 430 95.87 8.64 50.22
CA GLY A 430 96.68 8.82 51.47
C GLY A 430 98.06 8.12 51.46
N GLU A 431 98.33 7.26 50.45
CA GLU A 431 99.61 6.50 50.42
C GLU A 431 100.53 6.86 49.24
N GLU A 432 100.15 7.79 48.27
CA GLU A 432 101.02 8.26 47.21
C GLU A 432 101.20 9.82 47.25
N GLY A 433 101.54 10.36 48.42
CA GLY A 433 102.09 11.67 48.53
C GLY A 433 103.58 11.59 48.52
N GLU A 434 104.21 11.61 47.39
CA GLU A 434 105.53 12.11 47.07
C GLU A 434 105.90 11.72 45.60
N GLN A 435 105.96 12.71 44.81
CA GLN A 435 106.89 12.97 43.72
C GLN A 435 106.29 13.58 42.45
N LYS A 436 106.68 14.88 42.28
CA LYS A 436 106.99 15.61 41.01
C LYS A 436 105.84 16.02 40.12
N GLU A 437 105.51 17.30 40.22
CA GLU A 437 106.00 18.44 39.37
C GLU A 437 106.34 18.01 37.94
N ASN A 438 105.67 18.62 37.10
CA ASN A 438 106.02 19.26 35.76
C ASN A 438 105.21 18.84 34.59
N GLU A 439 104.90 19.87 33.92
CA GLU A 439 104.78 20.28 32.54
C GLU A 439 103.36 20.09 31.99
N GLU A 440 102.74 21.24 31.94
CA GLU A 440 102.54 22.20 30.85
C GLU A 440 101.91 21.61 29.53
N ASN A 441 100.84 22.24 29.32
CA ASN A 441 100.48 22.83 28.00
C ASN A 441 99.57 22.04 27.03
N GLU A 442 98.63 22.85 26.69
CA GLU A 442 98.08 23.13 25.35
C GLU A 442 97.17 22.06 24.68
N ASN A 443 96.16 22.46 24.34
CA ASN A 443 95.40 23.13 23.32
C ASN A 443 94.04 22.51 23.08
N GLU A 444 93.07 23.36 23.21
CA GLU A 444 92.28 23.95 22.15
C GLU A 444 91.51 22.99 21.25
N GLU A 445 90.27 23.35 21.25
CA GLU A 445 89.36 23.53 20.11
C GLU A 445 88.84 22.28 19.38
N ASN A 446 87.69 22.22 19.32
CA ASN A 446 86.73 22.55 18.27
C ASN A 446 85.58 21.59 18.22
N GLU A 447 84.50 22.23 18.38
CA GLU A 447 83.42 22.44 17.40
C GLU A 447 82.68 21.19 16.89
N ASN A 448 81.47 21.34 17.20
CA ASN A 448 80.42 21.42 16.21
C ASN A 448 79.68 20.17 15.76
N ASP A 449 78.47 20.38 15.95
CA ASP A 449 77.40 20.30 14.98
C ASP A 449 76.71 18.96 14.69
N ASN A 450 75.48 19.24 14.73
CA ASN A 450 74.43 18.71 13.85
C ASN A 450 73.80 17.38 14.28
N ASN A 451 72.65 17.59 14.62
CA ASN A 451 71.42 17.80 13.79
C ASN A 451 70.67 16.52 13.50
N GLU A 452 69.47 16.74 13.72
CA GLU A 452 68.31 16.31 12.91
C GLU A 452 67.76 14.88 13.07
N GLU A 453 66.49 15.04 13.37
CA GLU A 453 65.33 14.35 12.70
C GLU A 453 65.20 12.86 12.97
N ASN A 454 64.08 12.40 13.30
CA ASN A 454 62.79 12.49 12.63
C ASN A 454 61.74 11.69 13.39
N GLU A 455 60.57 12.27 13.47
CA GLU A 455 59.28 11.70 13.06
C GLU A 455 59.04 10.21 13.30
N ASN A 456 57.97 9.75 13.81
CA ASN A 456 56.62 9.90 13.30
C ASN A 456 55.69 8.86 13.94
N ASN A 457 54.47 9.26 14.02
CA ASN A 457 53.24 8.43 13.90
C ASN A 457 52.94 7.45 15.02
N ASN A 458 51.74 7.33 15.50
CA ASN A 458 50.48 7.36 14.78
C ASN A 458 49.29 7.31 15.74
N GLU A 459 48.26 8.00 15.33
CA GLU A 459 46.83 7.69 15.34
C GLU A 459 46.21 6.98 16.55
N GLY A 460 45.32 7.68 17.18
CA GLY A 460 44.25 7.15 17.99
C GLY A 460 42.93 7.74 17.54
N GLU A 461 42.06 6.89 17.09
CA GLU A 461 40.66 7.18 16.82
C GLU A 461 39.90 7.37 18.11
N GLY A 462 39.19 8.47 18.22
CA GLY A 462 38.18 8.71 19.22
C GLY A 462 36.83 8.86 18.54
N GLU A 463 35.95 7.97 18.81
CA GLU A 463 34.51 8.13 18.53
C GLU A 463 33.90 8.99 19.63
N GLY A 464 33.25 10.06 19.22
CA GLY A 464 32.37 10.89 20.02
C GLY A 464 30.95 10.66 19.62
N GLU A 465 30.15 10.20 20.55
CA GLU A 465 28.70 10.30 20.60
C GLU A 465 28.30 11.75 20.84
N ASP A 466 27.29 12.19 20.13
CA ASP A 466 26.33 13.23 20.55
C ASP A 466 24.99 12.90 19.88
N ASN A 467 24.05 12.55 20.53
CA ASN A 467 22.96 12.95 21.39
C ASN A 467 22.48 14.40 21.15
N GLU A 468 21.22 14.49 20.99
CA GLU A 468 20.21 15.54 21.10
C GLU A 468 19.28 15.48 19.89
N GLY A 469 18.01 15.37 20.03
CA GLY A 469 17.11 15.87 21.03
C GLY A 469 15.95 16.54 20.36
N ALA A 470 14.79 16.12 20.74
CA ALA A 470 13.54 16.84 20.99
C ALA A 470 12.89 17.73 19.93
N ASP A 471 11.59 17.59 19.97
CA ASP A 471 10.50 18.57 19.76
C ASP A 471 10.09 18.86 18.31
N GLU A 472 8.94 18.37 17.93
CA GLU A 472 7.56 18.83 18.07
C GLU A 472 6.53 17.77 17.58
#